data_aea15b895c96148420286eb3aa4680f9
#
_entry.id   aea15b895c96148420286eb3aa4680f9
#
_cell.length_a   1.000
_cell.length_b   1.000
_cell.length_c   1.000
_cell.angle_alpha   90.00
_cell.angle_beta   90.00
_cell.angle_gamma   90.00
#
_symmetry.space_group_name_H-M   'P 1'
#
loop_
_entity.id
_entity.type
_entity.pdbx_description
1 polymer ?
#
loop_
_entity_poly.entity_id
_entity_poly.type
_entity_poly.pdbx_seq_one_letter_code
_entity_poly.pdbx_strand_id
1 'polypeptide(L)'
;MDSGDTPAGSPSASKEEGGRPLVSVIMGSTSDWETMRHAVEALQRFDVPHERRVVSAHRTPELMARFAAEAEERGISVIIAGAGGAAHLPGMVAAQTLIPVLGVPVESRALKGLDSLLSIAQMPGGIPVGTLAIGKAGATNAALLAIAILATTRPALHKKLEAFRREQTEKVLGAELP
;
A
#
# COMPACT_ATOMS: atom_id res chain seq x y z
N MET A 1 -8.56 29.44 36.88
CA MET A 1 -9.00 28.08 36.48
C MET A 1 -8.37 27.82 35.15
N ASP A 2 -7.30 27.08 35.25
CA ASP A 2 -6.37 26.80 34.17
C ASP A 2 -6.84 25.47 33.48
N SER A 3 -7.30 25.57 32.24
CA SER A 3 -7.68 24.41 31.46
C SER A 3 -6.58 24.10 30.46
N GLY A 4 -5.70 23.19 30.88
CA GLY A 4 -4.60 22.67 30.08
C GLY A 4 -5.08 22.02 28.80
N ASP A 5 -4.71 22.64 27.70
CA ASP A 5 -4.82 22.09 26.36
C ASP A 5 -3.65 21.12 26.15
N THR A 6 -3.96 19.81 26.10
CA THR A 6 -2.97 18.78 25.83
C THR A 6 -2.88 18.62 24.32
N PRO A 7 -1.75 18.87 23.66
CA PRO A 7 -1.62 18.68 22.23
C PRO A 7 -1.70 17.18 21.88
N ALA A 8 -2.58 16.87 20.96
CA ALA A 8 -2.77 15.53 20.39
C ALA A 8 -1.43 14.97 19.89
N GLY A 9 -1.09 13.77 20.36
CA GLY A 9 0.16 13.11 20.07
C GLY A 9 0.41 12.94 18.58
N SER A 10 1.60 13.33 18.16
CA SER A 10 2.15 13.06 16.84
C SER A 10 2.18 11.55 16.59
N PRO A 11 1.74 11.08 15.42
CA PRO A 11 1.83 9.64 15.11
C PRO A 11 3.31 9.22 15.08
N SER A 12 3.64 8.20 15.86
CA SER A 12 4.97 7.61 15.91
C SER A 12 5.36 7.07 14.53
N ALA A 13 6.17 7.82 13.81
CA ALA A 13 6.95 7.27 12.71
C ALA A 13 8.02 6.38 13.35
N SER A 14 7.89 5.06 13.19
CA SER A 14 8.98 4.15 13.51
C SER A 14 10.17 4.53 12.61
N LYS A 15 11.21 5.12 13.22
CA LYS A 15 12.50 5.36 12.57
C LYS A 15 13.13 4.00 12.28
N GLU A 16 12.93 3.52 11.07
CA GLU A 16 13.81 2.50 10.51
C GLU A 16 15.00 3.22 9.87
N GLU A 17 16.21 2.80 10.25
CA GLU A 17 17.47 3.28 9.71
C GLU A 17 17.54 2.95 8.22
N GLY A 18 17.45 3.96 7.35
CA GLY A 18 17.68 3.78 5.92
C GLY A 18 16.81 4.72 5.10
N GLY A 19 17.44 5.65 4.40
CA GLY A 19 16.94 6.43 3.25
C GLY A 19 15.50 6.98 3.31
N ARG A 20 15.19 7.95 2.45
CA ARG A 20 13.81 8.41 2.27
C ARG A 20 12.92 7.27 1.79
N PRO A 21 11.69 7.11 2.30
CA PRO A 21 10.79 6.05 1.87
C PRO A 21 10.44 6.21 0.38
N LEU A 22 10.51 5.11 -0.37
CA LEU A 22 10.13 5.05 -1.78
C LEU A 22 8.68 4.58 -1.97
N VAL A 23 8.16 3.81 -1.01
CA VAL A 23 6.79 3.29 -1.03
C VAL A 23 6.08 3.69 0.24
N SER A 24 4.85 4.18 0.11
CA SER A 24 3.97 4.41 1.27
C SER A 24 2.86 3.37 1.28
N VAL A 25 2.74 2.61 2.38
CA VAL A 25 1.65 1.67 2.63
C VAL A 25 0.63 2.34 3.54
N ILE A 26 -0.53 2.68 3.00
CA ILE A 26 -1.60 3.34 3.74
C ILE A 26 -2.84 2.47 3.87
N MET A 27 -3.59 2.68 4.93
CA MET A 27 -4.83 1.95 5.20
C MET A 27 -5.84 2.82 5.91
N GLY A 28 -7.13 2.55 5.70
CA GLY A 28 -8.23 3.36 6.27
C GLY A 28 -8.46 3.16 7.76
N SER A 29 -7.99 2.05 8.31
CA SER A 29 -8.15 1.64 9.70
C SER A 29 -7.02 0.74 10.15
N THR A 30 -6.78 0.69 11.47
CA THR A 30 -5.87 -0.30 12.08
C THR A 30 -6.35 -1.73 11.88
N SER A 31 -7.65 -1.97 11.70
CA SER A 31 -8.20 -3.29 11.36
C SER A 31 -7.72 -3.85 10.02
N ASP A 32 -7.30 -2.99 9.10
CA ASP A 32 -6.80 -3.40 7.79
C ASP A 32 -5.36 -3.94 7.85
N TRP A 33 -4.69 -3.77 9.01
CA TRP A 33 -3.30 -4.16 9.20
C TRP A 33 -3.05 -5.65 8.96
N GLU A 34 -3.98 -6.52 9.36
CA GLU A 34 -3.86 -7.97 9.13
C GLU A 34 -3.66 -8.31 7.65
N THR A 35 -4.29 -7.56 6.76
CA THR A 35 -4.08 -7.66 5.31
C THR A 35 -2.82 -6.91 4.88
N MET A 36 -2.68 -5.65 5.28
CA MET A 36 -1.67 -4.75 4.73
C MET A 36 -0.25 -5.05 5.21
N ARG A 37 -0.08 -5.75 6.34
CA ARG A 37 1.25 -6.21 6.80
C ARG A 37 1.97 -7.07 5.76
N HIS A 38 1.23 -7.82 4.92
CA HIS A 38 1.84 -8.63 3.87
C HIS A 38 2.49 -7.82 2.75
N ALA A 39 2.01 -6.59 2.51
CA ALA A 39 2.71 -5.66 1.63
C ALA A 39 4.03 -5.18 2.26
N VAL A 40 4.01 -4.86 3.55
CA VAL A 40 5.19 -4.45 4.31
C VAL A 40 6.23 -5.58 4.36
N GLU A 41 5.82 -6.81 4.68
CA GLU A 41 6.68 -8.00 4.70
C GLU A 41 7.37 -8.21 3.33
N ALA A 42 6.63 -8.04 2.23
CA ALA A 42 7.19 -8.16 0.89
C ALA A 42 8.20 -7.03 0.57
N LEU A 43 7.91 -5.78 0.93
CA LEU A 43 8.84 -4.66 0.75
C LEU A 43 10.12 -4.86 1.57
N GLN A 44 10.01 -5.34 2.81
CA GLN A 44 11.15 -5.67 3.68
C GLN A 44 12.03 -6.77 3.06
N ARG A 45 11.44 -7.83 2.53
CA ARG A 45 12.18 -8.92 1.85
C ARG A 45 13.07 -8.42 0.71
N PHE A 46 12.68 -7.33 0.05
CA PHE A 46 13.43 -6.72 -1.05
C PHE A 46 14.30 -5.52 -0.62
N ASP A 47 14.37 -5.22 0.68
CA ASP A 47 15.06 -4.05 1.24
C ASP A 47 14.61 -2.73 0.62
N VAL A 48 13.29 -2.59 0.33
CA VAL A 48 12.72 -1.36 -0.20
C VAL A 48 12.35 -0.42 0.95
N PRO A 49 12.95 0.79 1.02
CA PRO A 49 12.57 1.79 2.01
C PRO A 49 11.10 2.16 1.89
N HIS A 50 10.35 2.06 2.98
CA HIS A 50 8.92 2.30 2.98
C HIS A 50 8.45 2.91 4.30
N GLU A 51 7.29 3.53 4.27
CA GLU A 51 6.54 3.95 5.45
C GLU A 51 5.19 3.26 5.50
N ARG A 52 4.59 3.23 6.70
CA ARG A 52 3.23 2.73 6.91
C ARG A 52 2.42 3.73 7.72
N ARG A 53 1.19 4.01 7.31
CA ARG A 53 0.34 5.01 7.96
C ARG A 53 -1.14 4.61 7.92
N VAL A 54 -1.86 4.98 8.97
CA VAL A 54 -3.33 4.98 8.94
C VAL A 54 -3.79 6.34 8.43
N VAL A 55 -4.54 6.31 7.31
CA VAL A 55 -5.07 7.51 6.65
C VAL A 55 -6.52 7.19 6.27
N SER A 56 -7.48 7.77 6.98
CA SER A 56 -8.89 7.48 6.70
C SER A 56 -9.50 8.53 5.77
N ALA A 57 -9.97 8.09 4.60
CA ALA A 57 -10.64 8.96 3.64
C ALA A 57 -11.90 9.63 4.22
N HIS A 58 -12.65 8.91 5.06
CA HIS A 58 -13.92 9.39 5.61
C HIS A 58 -13.79 10.10 6.96
N ARG A 59 -12.82 9.71 7.79
CA ARG A 59 -12.68 10.23 9.16
C ARG A 59 -11.61 11.30 9.29
N THR A 60 -10.62 11.31 8.37
CA THR A 60 -9.53 12.29 8.34
C THR A 60 -9.27 12.79 6.92
N PRO A 61 -10.28 13.37 6.22
CA PRO A 61 -10.15 13.76 4.81
C PRO A 61 -9.06 14.79 4.57
N GLU A 62 -8.88 15.74 5.48
CA GLU A 62 -7.81 16.76 5.41
C GLU A 62 -6.42 16.14 5.54
N LEU A 63 -6.25 15.15 6.44
CA LEU A 63 -4.99 14.40 6.57
C LEU A 63 -4.69 13.63 5.27
N MET A 64 -5.71 13.01 4.66
CA MET A 64 -5.58 12.30 3.41
C MET A 64 -5.16 13.23 2.27
N ALA A 65 -5.81 14.39 2.14
CA ALA A 65 -5.48 15.38 1.11
C ALA A 65 -4.03 15.89 1.25
N ARG A 66 -3.64 16.25 2.47
CA ARG A 66 -2.27 16.66 2.76
C ARG A 66 -1.25 15.55 2.50
N PHE A 67 -1.55 14.32 2.94
CA PHE A 67 -0.71 13.16 2.67
C PHE A 67 -0.44 12.99 1.17
N ALA A 68 -1.49 13.06 0.33
CA ALA A 68 -1.38 12.89 -1.11
C ALA A 68 -0.57 14.03 -1.77
N ALA A 69 -0.80 15.27 -1.37
CA ALA A 69 -0.10 16.44 -1.88
C ALA A 69 1.40 16.44 -1.53
N GLU A 70 1.76 16.02 -0.31
CA GLU A 70 3.15 16.02 0.17
C GLU A 70 3.94 14.76 -0.23
N ALA A 71 3.30 13.73 -0.77
CA ALA A 71 3.91 12.43 -1.00
C ALA A 71 5.12 12.50 -1.94
N GLU A 72 5.03 13.26 -3.02
CA GLU A 72 6.10 13.43 -4.01
C GLU A 72 7.34 14.13 -3.39
N GLU A 73 7.13 15.22 -2.64
CA GLU A 73 8.19 15.95 -1.96
C GLU A 73 8.93 15.08 -0.91
N ARG A 74 8.22 14.13 -0.30
CA ARG A 74 8.80 13.14 0.63
C ARG A 74 9.59 12.04 -0.06
N GLY A 75 9.55 11.97 -1.40
CA GLY A 75 10.27 10.98 -2.21
C GLY A 75 9.51 9.69 -2.47
N ILE A 76 8.20 9.66 -2.16
CA ILE A 76 7.34 8.51 -2.45
C ILE A 76 7.20 8.35 -3.97
N SER A 77 7.45 7.16 -4.46
CA SER A 77 7.34 6.80 -5.88
C SER A 77 6.13 5.91 -6.18
N VAL A 78 5.61 5.20 -5.17
CA VAL A 78 4.40 4.35 -5.28
C VAL A 78 3.64 4.39 -3.96
N ILE A 79 2.32 4.47 -4.04
CA ILE A 79 1.42 4.36 -2.88
C ILE A 79 0.66 3.03 -2.98
N ILE A 80 0.69 2.23 -1.91
CA ILE A 80 -0.14 1.03 -1.75
C ILE A 80 -1.23 1.38 -0.74
N ALA A 81 -2.48 1.37 -1.18
CA ALA A 81 -3.62 1.80 -0.37
C ALA A 81 -4.61 0.65 -0.13
N GLY A 82 -4.77 0.23 1.12
CA GLY A 82 -5.72 -0.79 1.53
C GLY A 82 -7.01 -0.19 2.10
N ALA A 83 -8.16 -0.73 1.69
CA ALA A 83 -9.46 -0.32 2.20
C ALA A 83 -10.49 -1.42 2.09
N GLY A 84 -11.44 -1.47 3.04
CA GLY A 84 -12.53 -2.43 3.09
C GLY A 84 -13.92 -1.80 3.05
N GLY A 85 -14.91 -2.52 2.54
CA GLY A 85 -16.29 -2.06 2.39
C GLY A 85 -16.44 -0.94 1.36
N ALA A 86 -16.86 0.25 1.78
CA ALA A 86 -16.81 1.48 0.98
C ALA A 86 -15.34 1.94 0.82
N ALA A 87 -14.58 1.23 0.01
CA ALA A 87 -13.13 1.30 -0.09
C ALA A 87 -12.67 2.50 -0.94
N HIS A 88 -13.03 3.72 -0.52
CA HIS A 88 -12.80 4.95 -1.30
C HIS A 88 -11.36 5.46 -1.22
N LEU A 89 -10.59 5.06 -0.20
CA LEU A 89 -9.24 5.62 0.06
C LEU A 89 -8.32 5.57 -1.17
N PRO A 90 -8.17 4.45 -1.91
CA PRO A 90 -7.27 4.41 -3.05
C PRO A 90 -7.63 5.41 -4.15
N GLY A 91 -8.92 5.47 -4.51
CA GLY A 91 -9.43 6.39 -5.53
C GLY A 91 -9.33 7.85 -5.12
N MET A 92 -9.65 8.17 -3.86
CA MET A 92 -9.57 9.54 -3.34
C MET A 92 -8.12 10.04 -3.28
N VAL A 93 -7.17 9.18 -2.94
CA VAL A 93 -5.73 9.51 -2.98
C VAL A 93 -5.26 9.66 -4.42
N ALA A 94 -5.63 8.74 -5.33
CA ALA A 94 -5.25 8.82 -6.74
C ALA A 94 -5.72 10.10 -7.43
N ALA A 95 -6.85 10.66 -6.99
CA ALA A 95 -7.37 11.93 -7.51
C ALA A 95 -6.54 13.17 -7.07
N GLN A 96 -5.60 13.03 -6.15
CA GLN A 96 -4.85 14.14 -5.54
C GLN A 96 -3.33 14.00 -5.68
N THR A 97 -2.85 13.00 -6.42
CA THR A 97 -1.43 12.82 -6.68
C THR A 97 -1.19 12.24 -8.07
N LEU A 98 -0.01 12.48 -8.63
CA LEU A 98 0.44 11.83 -9.87
C LEU A 98 1.23 10.54 -9.60
N ILE A 99 1.49 10.22 -8.34
CA ILE A 99 2.17 8.99 -7.95
C ILE A 99 1.25 7.79 -8.22
N PRO A 100 1.76 6.70 -8.82
CA PRO A 100 0.97 5.47 -9.01
C PRO A 100 0.36 4.96 -7.70
N VAL A 101 -0.95 4.73 -7.71
CA VAL A 101 -1.69 4.17 -6.56
C VAL A 101 -2.10 2.74 -6.87
N LEU A 102 -1.72 1.82 -5.99
CA LEU A 102 -2.06 0.40 -6.04
C LEU A 102 -3.08 0.11 -4.94
N GLY A 103 -4.29 -0.26 -5.35
CA GLY A 103 -5.40 -0.51 -4.44
C GLY A 103 -5.46 -1.98 -4.01
N VAL A 104 -5.57 -2.20 -2.70
CA VAL A 104 -5.73 -3.53 -2.10
C VAL A 104 -7.12 -3.63 -1.47
N PRO A 105 -8.03 -4.43 -2.05
CA PRO A 105 -9.30 -4.69 -1.43
C PRO A 105 -9.13 -5.51 -0.15
N VAL A 106 -9.56 -4.98 0.99
CA VAL A 106 -9.58 -5.69 2.26
C VAL A 106 -10.91 -6.43 2.40
N GLU A 107 -10.88 -7.65 2.95
CA GLU A 107 -12.10 -8.42 3.16
C GLU A 107 -13.09 -7.68 4.06
N SER A 108 -14.36 -7.65 3.63
CA SER A 108 -15.49 -7.16 4.40
C SER A 108 -16.30 -8.33 4.96
N ARG A 109 -17.04 -8.09 6.03
CA ARG A 109 -17.94 -9.12 6.58
C ARG A 109 -19.15 -9.39 5.66
N ALA A 110 -19.66 -8.36 5.00
CA ALA A 110 -20.89 -8.45 4.21
C ALA A 110 -20.68 -9.23 2.91
N LEU A 111 -19.73 -8.84 2.08
CA LEU A 111 -19.52 -9.41 0.73
C LEU A 111 -18.12 -10.01 0.54
N LYS A 112 -17.43 -10.35 1.63
CA LYS A 112 -16.09 -11.02 1.60
C LYS A 112 -15.07 -10.29 0.74
N GLY A 113 -15.18 -8.96 0.67
CA GLY A 113 -14.27 -8.09 -0.07
C GLY A 113 -14.70 -7.78 -1.52
N LEU A 114 -15.79 -8.35 -2.03
CA LEU A 114 -16.30 -7.99 -3.36
C LEU A 114 -16.74 -6.52 -3.43
N ASP A 115 -17.39 -6.01 -2.40
CA ASP A 115 -17.71 -4.60 -2.21
C ASP A 115 -16.45 -3.71 -2.23
N SER A 116 -15.40 -4.12 -1.52
CA SER A 116 -14.10 -3.44 -1.52
C SER A 116 -13.48 -3.43 -2.91
N LEU A 117 -13.46 -4.58 -3.58
CA LEU A 117 -12.91 -4.73 -4.93
C LEU A 117 -13.64 -3.83 -5.93
N LEU A 118 -14.97 -3.84 -5.96
CA LEU A 118 -15.76 -3.04 -6.87
C LEU A 118 -15.63 -1.54 -6.58
N SER A 119 -15.55 -1.15 -5.30
CA SER A 119 -15.33 0.25 -4.90
C SER A 119 -13.98 0.80 -5.40
N ILE A 120 -12.94 -0.05 -5.44
CA ILE A 120 -11.60 0.37 -5.88
C ILE A 120 -11.46 0.29 -7.41
N ALA A 121 -12.00 -0.77 -8.04
CA ALA A 121 -11.78 -1.05 -9.45
C ALA A 121 -12.56 -0.15 -10.40
N GLN A 122 -13.77 0.31 -10.01
CA GLN A 122 -14.68 1.08 -10.85
C GLN A 122 -14.35 2.59 -10.88
N MET A 123 -13.08 2.91 -11.19
CA MET A 123 -12.63 4.29 -11.28
C MET A 123 -13.10 4.94 -12.60
N PRO A 124 -13.41 6.25 -12.58
CA PRO A 124 -13.72 6.99 -13.81
C PRO A 124 -12.50 7.09 -14.72
N GLY A 125 -12.74 7.21 -16.02
CA GLY A 125 -11.66 7.48 -16.99
C GLY A 125 -10.87 8.73 -16.61
N GLY A 126 -9.54 8.62 -16.61
CA GLY A 126 -8.62 9.73 -16.27
C GLY A 126 -7.99 9.63 -14.86
N ILE A 127 -8.57 8.90 -13.92
CA ILE A 127 -8.01 8.70 -12.57
C ILE A 127 -7.82 7.19 -12.33
N PRO A 128 -6.68 6.62 -12.72
CA PRO A 128 -6.45 5.17 -12.59
C PRO A 128 -6.04 4.76 -11.18
N VAL A 129 -6.49 3.59 -10.75
CA VAL A 129 -5.97 2.85 -9.60
C VAL A 129 -5.62 1.44 -10.06
N GLY A 130 -4.38 1.00 -9.85
CA GLY A 130 -3.95 -0.37 -10.12
C GLY A 130 -4.51 -1.34 -9.08
N THR A 131 -5.71 -1.88 -9.33
CA THR A 131 -6.43 -2.71 -8.35
C THR A 131 -5.91 -4.14 -8.32
N LEU A 132 -5.56 -4.65 -7.14
CA LEU A 132 -5.02 -5.99 -6.92
C LEU A 132 -6.11 -6.94 -6.39
N ALA A 133 -5.71 -8.20 -6.11
CA ALA A 133 -6.58 -9.20 -5.56
C ALA A 133 -7.05 -8.85 -4.13
N ILE A 134 -8.14 -9.47 -3.68
CA ILE A 134 -8.68 -9.31 -2.32
C ILE A 134 -7.71 -9.94 -1.30
N GLY A 135 -7.50 -9.26 -0.18
CA GLY A 135 -6.83 -9.78 0.99
C GLY A 135 -5.32 -9.95 0.85
N LYS A 136 -4.77 -10.96 1.52
CA LYS A 136 -3.32 -11.23 1.61
C LYS A 136 -2.61 -11.27 0.25
N ALA A 137 -3.18 -11.99 -0.71
CA ALA A 137 -2.57 -12.11 -2.04
C ALA A 137 -2.48 -10.75 -2.74
N GLY A 138 -3.53 -9.93 -2.61
CA GLY A 138 -3.56 -8.56 -3.14
C GLY A 138 -2.49 -7.67 -2.51
N ALA A 139 -2.34 -7.71 -1.19
CA ALA A 139 -1.33 -6.92 -0.48
C ALA A 139 0.10 -7.32 -0.89
N THR A 140 0.39 -8.62 -0.95
CA THR A 140 1.69 -9.13 -1.42
C THR A 140 1.96 -8.70 -2.87
N ASN A 141 0.98 -8.87 -3.75
CA ASN A 141 1.13 -8.52 -5.17
C ASN A 141 1.21 -7.01 -5.40
N ALA A 142 0.57 -6.19 -4.58
CA ALA A 142 0.73 -4.73 -4.62
C ALA A 142 2.19 -4.33 -4.34
N ALA A 143 2.80 -4.93 -3.33
CA ALA A 143 4.22 -4.70 -3.05
C ALA A 143 5.12 -5.19 -4.18
N LEU A 144 4.89 -6.39 -4.72
CA LEU A 144 5.67 -6.91 -5.85
C LEU A 144 5.51 -6.04 -7.11
N LEU A 145 4.32 -5.49 -7.36
CA LEU A 145 4.09 -4.56 -8.48
C LEU A 145 4.79 -3.21 -8.22
N ALA A 146 4.74 -2.68 -7.00
CA ALA A 146 5.51 -1.50 -6.61
C ALA A 146 7.02 -1.72 -6.81
N ILE A 147 7.54 -2.88 -6.40
CA ILE A 147 8.92 -3.28 -6.61
C ILE A 147 9.25 -3.35 -8.11
N ALA A 148 8.37 -3.90 -8.93
CA ALA A 148 8.55 -3.97 -10.38
C ALA A 148 8.58 -2.58 -11.02
N ILE A 149 7.71 -1.66 -10.60
CA ILE A 149 7.73 -0.25 -11.03
C ILE A 149 9.07 0.39 -10.67
N LEU A 150 9.53 0.24 -9.44
CA LEU A 150 10.82 0.77 -9.00
C LEU A 150 12.01 0.14 -9.73
N ALA A 151 11.92 -1.13 -10.07
CA ALA A 151 12.96 -1.89 -10.76
C ALA A 151 13.21 -1.43 -12.20
N THR A 152 12.27 -0.73 -12.83
CA THR A 152 12.45 -0.16 -14.19
C THR A 152 13.62 0.81 -14.29
N THR A 153 13.98 1.46 -13.17
CA THR A 153 15.09 2.43 -13.08
C THR A 153 16.16 2.01 -12.07
N ARG A 154 16.04 0.82 -11.44
CA ARG A 154 16.95 0.34 -10.38
C ARG A 154 17.44 -1.09 -10.67
N PRO A 155 18.56 -1.26 -11.39
CA PRO A 155 19.07 -2.58 -11.81
C PRO A 155 19.31 -3.57 -10.66
N ALA A 156 19.72 -3.10 -9.48
CA ALA A 156 19.88 -3.97 -8.31
C ALA A 156 18.56 -4.58 -7.84
N LEU A 157 17.48 -3.79 -7.87
CA LEU A 157 16.15 -4.26 -7.51
C LEU A 157 15.56 -5.21 -8.57
N HIS A 158 15.84 -4.94 -9.85
CA HIS A 158 15.49 -5.82 -10.96
C HIS A 158 16.10 -7.22 -10.77
N LYS A 159 17.40 -7.32 -10.48
CA LYS A 159 18.08 -8.59 -10.21
C LYS A 159 17.45 -9.36 -9.03
N LYS A 160 17.08 -8.67 -7.95
CA LYS A 160 16.37 -9.30 -6.82
C LYS A 160 15.02 -9.88 -7.24
N LEU A 161 14.28 -9.17 -8.09
CA LEU A 161 12.97 -9.62 -8.58
C LEU A 161 13.10 -10.83 -9.51
N GLU A 162 14.12 -10.85 -10.38
CA GLU A 162 14.44 -12.03 -11.21
C GLU A 162 14.78 -13.25 -10.35
N ALA A 163 15.64 -13.08 -9.34
CA ALA A 163 15.99 -14.17 -8.42
C ALA A 163 14.77 -14.71 -7.68
N PHE A 164 13.90 -13.82 -7.19
CA PHE A 164 12.65 -14.19 -6.54
C PHE A 164 11.74 -15.03 -7.46
N ARG A 165 11.57 -14.62 -8.72
CA ARG A 165 10.74 -15.36 -9.68
C ARG A 165 11.34 -16.72 -10.04
N ARG A 166 12.67 -16.79 -10.17
CA ARG A 166 13.37 -18.06 -10.41
C ARG A 166 13.17 -19.02 -9.24
N GLU A 167 13.33 -18.57 -7.99
CA GLU A 167 13.07 -19.36 -6.78
C GLU A 167 11.64 -19.96 -6.78
N GLN A 168 10.64 -19.16 -7.17
CA GLN A 168 9.27 -19.65 -7.29
C GLN A 168 9.12 -20.74 -8.36
N THR A 169 9.77 -20.55 -9.51
CA THR A 169 9.77 -21.54 -10.61
C THR A 169 10.40 -22.85 -10.16
N GLU A 170 11.58 -22.78 -9.55
CA GLU A 170 12.31 -23.96 -9.06
C GLU A 170 11.49 -24.72 -8.01
N LYS A 171 10.83 -24.00 -7.09
CA LYS A 171 9.94 -24.61 -6.10
C LYS A 171 8.78 -25.38 -6.72
N VAL A 172 8.17 -24.86 -7.78
CA VAL A 172 7.04 -25.53 -8.46
C VAL A 172 7.52 -26.72 -9.28
N LEU A 173 8.67 -26.59 -9.98
CA LEU A 173 9.25 -27.68 -10.77
C LEU A 173 9.71 -28.87 -9.90
N GLY A 174 10.16 -28.59 -8.66
CA GLY A 174 10.56 -29.62 -7.69
C GLY A 174 9.43 -30.09 -6.78
N ALA A 175 8.17 -29.68 -7.01
CA ALA A 175 7.05 -30.09 -6.17
C ALA A 175 6.59 -31.51 -6.53
N GLU A 176 6.55 -32.40 -5.54
CA GLU A 176 5.96 -33.73 -5.64
C GLU A 176 4.62 -33.77 -4.90
N LEU A 177 3.67 -34.50 -5.44
CA LEU A 177 2.40 -34.77 -4.77
C LEU A 177 2.59 -35.90 -3.75
N PRO A 178 1.82 -35.89 -2.62
CA PRO A 178 1.88 -36.95 -1.61
C PRO A 178 1.32 -38.26 -2.11
#